data_c02fa594a03c7dd694fc7c6cfae35ea8
#
_entry.id   c02fa594a03c7dd694fc7c6cfae35ea8
#
_cell.length_a   1.000
_cell.length_b   1.000
_cell.length_c   1.000
_cell.angle_alpha   90.00
_cell.angle_beta   90.00
_cell.angle_gamma   90.00
#
_symmetry.space_group_name_H-M   'P 1'
#
loop_
_entity.id
_entity.type
_entity.pdbx_description
1 polymer ?
#
loop_
_entity_poly.entity_id
_entity_poly.type
_entity_poly.pdbx_seq_one_letter_code
_entity_poly.pdbx_strand_id
1 'polypeptide(L)'
;MNTRGALFIAAALALLSPPGLCRATDLGVQGKTWPIIEIDMRKFLAEQAAHVNWSHVQDKLAHSAHRYLETLPQRDIPTIGRTTTHWIDPSIILSHNVLVPRKDTTGHWHWVILYRKGTRFNPLSVERPIQAMLFFDSASRAQRAFVRAALREYPDRIMPVDVDGNDPQPLAKAWGRPVFEATNAMLTRFPVFAIPALLYPGSGAERMRLGMTAFGPPYSTSQLATAWPALAPHTAPASKETLHVSAR
;
A
#
# COMPACT_ATOMS: atom_id res chain seq x y z
N MET A 1 -57.23 29.09 56.29
CA MET A 1 -56.59 29.33 54.98
C MET A 1 -55.18 28.83 55.08
N ASN A 2 -54.87 27.75 54.30
CA ASN A 2 -53.67 26.88 54.50
C ASN A 2 -52.43 27.57 53.90
N THR A 3 -51.53 28.03 54.76
CA THR A 3 -50.22 28.60 54.39
C THR A 3 -49.31 27.64 53.64
N ARG A 4 -49.62 26.35 53.63
CA ARG A 4 -48.84 25.30 52.88
C ARG A 4 -49.10 25.33 51.39
N GLY A 5 -50.27 25.80 50.90
CA GLY A 5 -50.55 25.87 49.45
C GLY A 5 -49.84 27.02 48.76
N ALA A 6 -49.63 28.16 49.45
CA ALA A 6 -48.94 29.30 48.88
C ALA A 6 -47.43 29.07 48.66
N LEU A 7 -46.79 28.21 49.47
CA LEU A 7 -45.36 27.87 49.35
C LEU A 7 -45.06 27.03 48.14
N PHE A 8 -45.98 26.13 47.80
CA PHE A 8 -45.80 25.24 46.59
C PHE A 8 -46.02 26.01 45.30
N ILE A 9 -46.90 27.00 45.24
CA ILE A 9 -47.12 27.83 44.06
C ILE A 9 -45.94 28.76 43.81
N ALA A 10 -45.29 29.28 44.84
CA ALA A 10 -44.11 30.11 44.73
C ALA A 10 -42.87 29.29 44.23
N ALA A 11 -42.72 28.04 44.68
CA ALA A 11 -41.65 27.15 44.24
C ALA A 11 -41.83 26.68 42.77
N ALA A 12 -43.05 26.47 42.31
CA ALA A 12 -43.33 26.10 40.94
C ALA A 12 -43.10 27.27 39.93
N LEU A 13 -43.32 28.51 40.34
CA LEU A 13 -43.07 29.69 39.50
C LEU A 13 -41.56 29.97 39.31
N ALA A 14 -40.72 29.61 40.28
CA ALA A 14 -39.28 29.80 40.20
C ALA A 14 -38.59 28.82 39.19
N LEU A 15 -39.23 27.68 38.86
CA LEU A 15 -38.73 26.67 37.91
C LEU A 15 -39.07 26.99 36.46
N LEU A 16 -39.93 27.96 36.18
CA LEU A 16 -40.29 28.42 34.84
C LEU A 16 -39.49 29.64 34.34
N SER A 17 -38.41 30.01 35.04
CA SER A 17 -37.51 31.03 34.49
C SER A 17 -36.81 30.45 33.26
N PRO A 18 -36.99 31.02 32.07
CA PRO A 18 -36.24 30.55 30.90
C PRO A 18 -34.75 30.70 31.20
N PRO A 19 -33.93 29.73 30.85
CA PRO A 19 -32.49 29.86 30.98
C PRO A 19 -32.10 31.13 30.24
N GLY A 20 -31.59 32.12 31.01
CA GLY A 20 -31.14 33.38 30.43
C GLY A 20 -30.17 33.03 29.29
N LEU A 21 -30.57 33.38 28.08
CA LEU A 21 -29.70 33.33 26.92
C LEU A 21 -28.45 34.14 27.26
N CYS A 22 -27.36 33.44 27.67
CA CYS A 22 -26.05 34.07 27.71
C CYS A 22 -25.73 34.51 26.28
N ARG A 23 -26.16 35.68 25.90
CA ARG A 23 -25.66 36.35 24.71
C ARG A 23 -24.22 36.72 25.01
N ALA A 24 -23.30 35.98 24.45
CA ALA A 24 -21.92 36.43 24.35
C ALA A 24 -21.96 37.73 23.53
N THR A 25 -21.84 38.85 24.22
CA THR A 25 -21.69 40.13 23.55
C THR A 25 -20.26 40.23 23.07
N ASP A 26 -20.09 40.37 21.77
CA ASP A 26 -18.78 40.72 21.22
C ASP A 26 -18.40 42.08 21.79
N LEU A 27 -17.43 42.10 22.68
CA LEU A 27 -16.97 43.32 23.35
C LEU A 27 -16.16 44.21 22.40
N GLY A 28 -15.99 43.80 21.16
CA GLY A 28 -15.18 44.51 20.19
C GLY A 28 -13.71 44.58 20.61
N VAL A 29 -12.97 45.41 19.91
CA VAL A 29 -11.55 45.62 20.18
C VAL A 29 -11.38 46.46 21.43
N GLN A 30 -10.94 45.87 22.54
CA GLN A 30 -10.63 46.52 23.81
C GLN A 30 -9.13 46.81 23.90
N GLY A 31 -8.76 48.08 23.74
CA GLY A 31 -7.36 48.53 23.85
C GLY A 31 -6.66 48.82 22.54
N LYS A 32 -5.36 49.18 22.63
CA LYS A 32 -4.51 49.39 21.45
C LYS A 32 -4.27 48.09 20.73
N THR A 33 -4.83 47.91 19.52
CA THR A 33 -4.49 46.81 18.63
C THR A 33 -3.36 47.23 17.72
N TRP A 34 -2.41 46.33 17.58
CA TRP A 34 -1.34 46.50 16.62
C TRP A 34 -1.75 45.78 15.33
N PRO A 35 -1.51 46.36 14.14
CA PRO A 35 -1.81 45.68 12.91
C PRO A 35 -0.94 44.40 12.83
N ILE A 36 -1.57 43.27 12.50
CA ILE A 36 -0.85 42.05 12.24
C ILE A 36 -0.04 42.27 10.92
N ILE A 37 1.26 42.44 11.06
CA ILE A 37 2.19 42.62 9.91
C ILE A 37 2.50 41.29 9.28
N GLU A 38 2.30 40.19 10.01
CA GLU A 38 2.52 38.84 9.47
C GLU A 38 1.41 38.47 8.49
N ILE A 39 1.86 38.02 7.32
CA ILE A 39 0.94 37.54 6.28
C ILE A 39 0.38 36.20 6.75
N ASP A 40 -0.95 36.04 6.73
CA ASP A 40 -1.56 34.74 6.92
C ASP A 40 -1.00 33.75 5.90
N MET A 41 -0.21 32.80 6.37
CA MET A 41 0.51 31.83 5.51
C MET A 41 -0.48 31.05 4.64
N ARG A 42 -1.69 30.76 5.11
CA ARG A 42 -2.72 30.06 4.34
C ARG A 42 -3.18 30.89 3.16
N LYS A 43 -3.43 32.18 3.40
CA LYS A 43 -3.83 33.13 2.35
C LYS A 43 -2.71 33.32 1.35
N PHE A 44 -1.49 33.51 1.82
CA PHE A 44 -0.31 33.64 0.99
C PHE A 44 -0.11 32.40 0.09
N LEU A 45 -0.17 31.17 0.67
CA LEU A 45 -0.03 29.94 -0.10
C LEU A 45 -1.15 29.76 -1.12
N ALA A 46 -2.39 30.11 -0.76
CA ALA A 46 -3.53 30.05 -1.68
C ALA A 46 -3.35 31.02 -2.87
N GLU A 47 -2.90 32.25 -2.60
CA GLU A 47 -2.61 33.24 -3.62
C GLU A 47 -1.46 32.78 -4.53
N GLN A 48 -0.36 32.26 -3.97
CA GLN A 48 0.74 31.72 -4.76
C GLN A 48 0.30 30.52 -5.61
N ALA A 49 -0.51 29.61 -5.04
CA ALA A 49 -1.03 28.47 -5.77
C ALA A 49 -1.96 28.87 -6.93
N ALA A 50 -2.72 29.96 -6.78
CA ALA A 50 -3.58 30.47 -7.84
C ALA A 50 -2.79 31.03 -9.04
N HIS A 51 -1.56 31.50 -8.84
CA HIS A 51 -0.67 32.00 -9.89
C HIS A 51 0.15 30.90 -10.57
N VAL A 52 0.14 29.66 -10.04
CA VAL A 52 0.87 28.54 -10.66
C VAL A 52 0.15 28.07 -11.92
N ASN A 53 0.87 28.01 -13.03
CA ASN A 53 0.37 27.36 -14.23
C ASN A 53 0.44 25.83 -14.05
N TRP A 54 -0.62 25.24 -13.53
CA TRP A 54 -0.69 23.82 -13.24
C TRP A 54 -0.57 22.93 -14.48
N SER A 55 -1.06 23.37 -15.65
CA SER A 55 -0.89 22.62 -16.89
C SER A 55 0.58 22.50 -17.25
N HIS A 56 1.35 23.61 -17.17
CA HIS A 56 2.79 23.58 -17.41
C HIS A 56 3.55 22.69 -16.42
N VAL A 57 3.14 22.69 -15.13
CA VAL A 57 3.73 21.80 -14.11
C VAL A 57 3.47 20.34 -14.47
N GLN A 58 2.23 20.01 -14.85
CA GLN A 58 1.86 18.66 -15.27
C GLN A 58 2.65 18.22 -16.51
N ASP A 59 2.76 19.05 -17.52
CA ASP A 59 3.54 18.77 -18.73
C ASP A 59 5.02 18.54 -18.40
N LYS A 60 5.59 19.38 -17.54
CA LYS A 60 6.98 19.24 -17.10
C LYS A 60 7.21 17.96 -16.32
N LEU A 61 6.26 17.57 -15.45
CA LEU A 61 6.32 16.30 -14.71
C LEU A 61 6.21 15.11 -15.66
N ALA A 62 5.26 15.15 -16.61
CA ALA A 62 5.09 14.09 -17.60
C ALA A 62 6.36 13.92 -18.47
N HIS A 63 6.94 15.02 -18.95
CA HIS A 63 8.19 14.99 -19.71
C HIS A 63 9.37 14.48 -18.89
N SER A 64 9.43 14.85 -17.60
CA SER A 64 10.50 14.39 -16.72
C SER A 64 10.37 12.89 -16.41
N ALA A 65 9.15 12.42 -16.19
CA ALA A 65 8.86 11.00 -16.00
C ALA A 65 9.23 10.19 -17.26
N HIS A 66 8.83 10.69 -18.45
CA HIS A 66 9.17 10.02 -19.71
C HIS A 66 10.68 9.94 -19.94
N ARG A 67 11.40 11.05 -19.77
CA ARG A 67 12.88 11.07 -19.87
C ARG A 67 13.53 10.14 -18.84
N TYR A 68 12.99 10.06 -17.62
CA TYR A 68 13.48 9.11 -16.62
C TYR A 68 13.37 7.66 -17.12
N LEU A 69 12.23 7.29 -17.68
CA LEU A 69 12.02 5.95 -18.26
C LEU A 69 12.99 5.65 -19.41
N GLU A 70 13.28 6.65 -20.27
CA GLU A 70 14.26 6.51 -21.37
C GLU A 70 15.72 6.35 -20.87
N THR A 71 16.03 6.82 -19.65
CA THR A 71 17.38 6.75 -19.08
C THR A 71 17.61 5.53 -18.21
N LEU A 72 16.60 4.66 -18.08
CA LEU A 72 16.73 3.45 -17.29
C LEU A 72 17.76 2.51 -17.91
N PRO A 73 18.67 1.94 -17.09
CA PRO A 73 19.69 1.07 -17.62
C PRO A 73 19.06 -0.21 -18.16
N GLN A 74 19.29 -0.52 -19.42
CA GLN A 74 19.01 -1.86 -19.95
C GLN A 74 19.84 -2.87 -19.17
N ARG A 75 19.19 -3.93 -18.71
CA ARG A 75 19.83 -4.97 -17.90
C ARG A 75 19.89 -6.26 -18.70
N ASP A 76 21.09 -6.73 -18.92
CA ASP A 76 21.34 -8.02 -19.57
C ASP A 76 21.19 -9.15 -18.51
N ILE A 77 19.93 -9.49 -18.17
CA ILE A 77 19.65 -10.64 -17.33
C ILE A 77 19.44 -11.86 -18.22
N PRO A 78 20.26 -12.93 -18.04
CA PRO A 78 20.24 -14.06 -18.94
C PRO A 78 18.94 -14.86 -18.87
N THR A 79 18.65 -15.60 -19.92
CA THR A 79 17.66 -16.69 -19.92
C THR A 79 18.32 -18.00 -19.57
N ILE A 80 17.54 -18.97 -19.07
CA ILE A 80 18.04 -20.33 -18.77
C ILE A 80 17.28 -21.38 -19.55
N GLY A 81 17.99 -22.50 -19.86
CA GLY A 81 17.39 -23.61 -20.57
C GLY A 81 16.57 -24.57 -19.71
N ARG A 82 16.72 -24.51 -18.38
CA ARG A 82 16.06 -25.42 -17.43
C ARG A 82 15.53 -24.64 -16.22
N THR A 83 14.28 -24.88 -15.84
CA THR A 83 13.65 -24.23 -14.67
C THR A 83 14.44 -24.53 -13.38
N THR A 84 14.76 -23.50 -12.62
CA THR A 84 15.55 -23.57 -11.38
C THR A 84 14.96 -22.64 -10.33
N THR A 85 14.92 -23.10 -9.07
CA THR A 85 14.43 -22.32 -7.91
C THR A 85 15.55 -22.04 -6.94
N HIS A 86 15.67 -20.78 -6.51
CA HIS A 86 16.53 -20.36 -5.40
C HIS A 86 15.67 -19.82 -4.27
N TRP A 87 16.07 -20.06 -3.02
CA TRP A 87 15.39 -19.56 -1.83
C TRP A 87 16.12 -18.36 -1.25
N ILE A 88 15.40 -17.28 -1.07
CA ILE A 88 15.91 -16.00 -0.57
C ILE A 88 15.39 -15.77 0.84
N ASP A 89 16.26 -15.40 1.78
CA ASP A 89 15.89 -14.91 3.10
C ASP A 89 15.56 -13.41 3.01
N PRO A 90 14.31 -12.99 3.19
CA PRO A 90 13.92 -11.58 3.12
C PRO A 90 14.19 -10.80 4.40
N SER A 91 14.87 -11.38 5.39
CA SER A 91 15.18 -10.71 6.65
C SER A 91 15.98 -9.43 6.43
N ILE A 92 15.69 -8.43 7.24
CA ILE A 92 16.40 -7.16 7.31
C ILE A 92 16.99 -6.97 8.69
N ILE A 93 18.08 -6.22 8.77
CA ILE A 93 18.64 -5.74 10.04
C ILE A 93 18.22 -4.28 10.21
N LEU A 94 17.53 -3.96 11.30
CA LEU A 94 17.02 -2.63 11.55
C LEU A 94 18.17 -1.65 11.77
N SER A 95 18.23 -0.60 10.96
CA SER A 95 19.27 0.45 11.02
C SER A 95 19.06 1.45 12.17
N HIS A 96 17.85 1.51 12.73
CA HIS A 96 17.47 2.39 13.85
C HIS A 96 16.41 1.71 14.72
N ASN A 97 16.14 2.29 15.89
CA ASN A 97 15.04 1.81 16.74
C ASN A 97 13.70 2.07 16.09
N VAL A 98 12.81 1.11 16.12
CA VAL A 98 11.41 1.29 15.75
C VAL A 98 10.64 1.72 16.98
N LEU A 99 10.06 2.91 16.93
CA LEU A 99 9.31 3.51 18.02
C LEU A 99 7.81 3.45 17.71
N VAL A 100 7.01 3.18 18.74
CA VAL A 100 5.54 3.25 18.64
C VAL A 100 4.97 4.13 19.75
N PRO A 101 3.93 4.92 19.49
CA PRO A 101 3.26 5.68 20.53
C PRO A 101 2.46 4.73 21.43
N ARG A 102 2.57 4.89 22.73
CA ARG A 102 1.82 4.14 23.74
C ARG A 102 1.25 5.09 24.79
N LYS A 103 0.04 4.84 25.24
CA LYS A 103 -0.52 5.54 26.40
C LYS A 103 -0.03 4.89 27.68
N ASP A 104 0.36 5.72 28.64
CA ASP A 104 0.60 5.30 30.02
C ASP A 104 -0.72 5.11 30.80
N THR A 105 -0.61 4.71 32.06
CA THR A 105 -1.76 4.52 32.96
C THR A 105 -2.52 5.80 33.27
N THR A 106 -1.91 6.98 33.03
CA THR A 106 -2.48 8.32 33.22
C THR A 106 -3.09 8.90 31.94
N GLY A 107 -2.98 8.16 30.82
CA GLY A 107 -3.52 8.55 29.51
C GLY A 107 -2.61 9.42 28.66
N HIS A 108 -1.38 9.71 29.10
CA HIS A 108 -0.40 10.47 28.31
C HIS A 108 0.29 9.58 27.28
N TRP A 109 0.54 10.14 26.09
CA TRP A 109 1.27 9.48 25.03
C TRP A 109 2.78 9.61 25.24
N HIS A 110 3.48 8.47 25.15
CA HIS A 110 4.94 8.42 25.13
C HIS A 110 5.42 7.42 24.06
N TRP A 111 6.65 7.60 23.61
CA TRP A 111 7.28 6.74 22.62
C TRP A 111 7.98 5.58 23.32
N VAL A 112 7.67 4.36 22.94
CA VAL A 112 8.35 3.15 23.41
C VAL A 112 9.07 2.47 22.25
N ILE A 113 10.22 1.88 22.56
CA ILE A 113 10.97 1.10 21.57
C ILE A 113 10.26 -0.26 21.40
N LEU A 114 9.71 -0.50 20.20
CA LEU A 114 9.14 -1.77 19.82
C LEU A 114 10.25 -2.76 19.41
N TYR A 115 11.18 -2.30 18.56
CA TYR A 115 12.34 -3.06 18.14
C TYR A 115 13.61 -2.20 18.23
N ARG A 116 14.68 -2.78 18.73
CA ARG A 116 15.97 -2.11 18.85
C ARG A 116 16.71 -2.12 17.52
N LYS A 117 17.55 -1.11 17.29
CA LYS A 117 18.57 -1.13 16.23
C LYS A 117 19.37 -2.44 16.31
N GLY A 118 19.68 -3.04 15.15
CA GLY A 118 20.39 -4.31 15.04
C GLY A 118 19.49 -5.55 15.14
N THR A 119 18.19 -5.40 15.47
CA THR A 119 17.26 -6.53 15.47
C THR A 119 17.10 -7.07 14.04
N ARG A 120 17.28 -8.38 13.87
CA ARG A 120 16.94 -9.08 12.62
C ARG A 120 15.42 -9.30 12.58
N PHE A 121 14.80 -8.80 11.53
CA PHE A 121 13.35 -8.88 11.34
C PHE A 121 13.04 -9.51 9.99
N ASN A 122 12.21 -10.56 9.99
CA ASN A 122 11.72 -11.17 8.76
C ASN A 122 10.29 -10.68 8.50
N PRO A 123 10.03 -9.93 7.40
CA PRO A 123 8.69 -9.41 7.09
C PRO A 123 7.62 -10.51 6.96
N LEU A 124 8.00 -11.70 6.49
CA LEU A 124 7.07 -12.83 6.33
C LEU A 124 6.52 -13.40 7.65
N SER A 125 7.10 -12.97 8.79
CA SER A 125 6.57 -13.31 10.13
C SER A 125 5.30 -12.54 10.48
N VAL A 126 5.08 -11.39 9.86
CA VAL A 126 3.95 -10.49 10.14
C VAL A 126 2.94 -10.53 8.99
N GLU A 127 3.41 -10.37 7.76
CA GLU A 127 2.54 -10.33 6.60
C GLU A 127 3.12 -11.15 5.45
N ARG A 128 2.25 -11.86 4.77
CA ARG A 128 2.64 -12.67 3.61
C ARG A 128 2.03 -12.07 2.36
N PRO A 129 2.85 -11.81 1.33
CA PRO A 129 2.35 -11.35 0.04
C PRO A 129 1.32 -12.33 -0.53
N ILE A 130 0.20 -11.79 -0.99
CA ILE A 130 -0.84 -12.56 -1.71
C ILE A 130 -0.57 -12.60 -3.20
N GLN A 131 0.34 -11.75 -3.69
CA GLN A 131 0.77 -11.64 -5.08
C GLN A 131 2.23 -12.07 -5.21
N ALA A 132 2.56 -12.66 -6.36
CA ALA A 132 3.92 -12.93 -6.78
C ALA A 132 4.35 -11.94 -7.85
N MET A 133 5.64 -11.60 -7.89
CA MET A 133 6.22 -10.77 -8.94
C MET A 133 6.74 -11.65 -10.05
N LEU A 134 6.28 -11.42 -11.28
CA LEU A 134 6.77 -12.12 -12.47
C LEU A 134 7.67 -11.19 -13.28
N PHE A 135 8.98 -11.39 -13.13
CA PHE A 135 10.02 -10.65 -13.85
C PHE A 135 10.14 -11.17 -15.27
N PHE A 136 10.24 -10.28 -16.23
CA PHE A 136 10.33 -10.63 -17.64
C PHE A 136 11.00 -9.52 -18.47
N ASP A 137 11.48 -9.89 -19.65
CA ASP A 137 11.99 -8.98 -20.66
C ASP A 137 10.87 -8.61 -21.63
N SER A 138 10.50 -7.33 -21.66
CA SER A 138 9.46 -6.83 -22.55
C SER A 138 9.88 -6.78 -24.03
N ALA A 139 11.16 -6.83 -24.35
CA ALA A 139 11.62 -6.98 -25.73
C ALA A 139 11.35 -8.41 -26.26
N SER A 140 11.35 -9.43 -25.38
CA SER A 140 11.11 -10.83 -25.75
C SER A 140 9.63 -11.11 -26.02
N ARG A 141 9.30 -11.43 -27.30
CA ARG A 141 7.92 -11.82 -27.69
C ARG A 141 7.43 -13.05 -26.92
N ALA A 142 8.30 -14.03 -26.69
CA ALA A 142 7.94 -15.25 -25.99
C ALA A 142 7.61 -15.00 -24.51
N GLN A 143 8.43 -14.18 -23.84
CA GLN A 143 8.20 -13.82 -22.44
C GLN A 143 6.93 -12.96 -22.29
N ARG A 144 6.71 -11.98 -23.18
CA ARG A 144 5.44 -11.21 -23.19
C ARG A 144 4.21 -12.11 -23.34
N ALA A 145 4.26 -13.10 -24.24
CA ALA A 145 3.17 -14.04 -24.42
C ALA A 145 2.90 -14.88 -23.17
N PHE A 146 3.96 -15.34 -22.52
CA PHE A 146 3.91 -16.07 -21.25
C PHE A 146 3.28 -15.24 -20.13
N VAL A 147 3.79 -14.03 -19.92
CA VAL A 147 3.25 -13.11 -18.89
C VAL A 147 1.78 -12.79 -19.16
N ARG A 148 1.43 -12.50 -20.41
CA ARG A 148 0.02 -12.23 -20.77
C ARG A 148 -0.89 -13.42 -20.51
N ALA A 149 -0.43 -14.65 -20.72
CA ALA A 149 -1.16 -15.86 -20.38
C ALA A 149 -1.32 -16.00 -18.86
N ALA A 150 -0.24 -15.78 -18.09
CA ALA A 150 -0.23 -15.79 -16.65
C ALA A 150 -1.22 -14.77 -16.04
N LEU A 151 -1.25 -13.54 -16.59
CA LEU A 151 -2.15 -12.48 -16.14
C LEU A 151 -3.63 -12.77 -16.43
N ARG A 152 -3.93 -13.55 -17.48
CA ARG A 152 -5.32 -13.97 -17.76
C ARG A 152 -5.77 -15.08 -16.84
N GLU A 153 -4.88 -16.02 -16.52
CA GLU A 153 -5.20 -17.17 -15.69
C GLU A 153 -5.21 -16.81 -14.19
N TYR A 154 -4.31 -15.87 -13.79
CA TYR A 154 -4.13 -15.46 -12.38
C TYR A 154 -4.15 -13.94 -12.22
N PRO A 155 -5.24 -13.24 -12.54
CA PRO A 155 -5.28 -11.78 -12.70
C PRO A 155 -4.87 -11.01 -11.44
N ASP A 156 -5.25 -11.50 -10.25
CA ASP A 156 -5.02 -10.81 -8.98
C ASP A 156 -3.86 -11.40 -8.18
N ARG A 157 -3.17 -12.39 -8.75
CA ARG A 157 -2.09 -13.10 -8.06
C ARG A 157 -0.72 -12.80 -8.64
N ILE A 158 -0.64 -12.27 -9.86
CA ILE A 158 0.60 -11.99 -10.58
C ILE A 158 0.76 -10.50 -10.81
N MET A 159 1.90 -9.97 -10.40
CA MET A 159 2.36 -8.61 -10.67
C MET A 159 3.46 -8.68 -11.74
N PRO A 160 3.23 -8.16 -12.95
CA PRO A 160 4.23 -8.17 -14.01
C PRO A 160 5.28 -7.10 -13.76
N VAL A 161 6.56 -7.47 -13.80
CA VAL A 161 7.71 -6.58 -13.58
C VAL A 161 8.66 -6.69 -14.76
N ASP A 162 8.76 -5.62 -15.54
CA ASP A 162 9.66 -5.52 -16.67
C ASP A 162 11.09 -5.22 -16.22
N VAL A 163 12.07 -5.90 -16.80
CA VAL A 163 13.49 -5.74 -16.43
C VAL A 163 14.36 -5.14 -17.53
N ASP A 164 13.84 -5.01 -18.74
CA ASP A 164 14.65 -4.58 -19.89
C ASP A 164 14.93 -3.06 -19.93
N GLY A 165 14.27 -2.27 -19.08
CA GLY A 165 14.46 -0.82 -18.98
C GLY A 165 13.72 -0.02 -20.06
N ASN A 166 12.80 -0.62 -20.81
CA ASN A 166 11.93 0.10 -21.71
C ASN A 166 10.74 0.71 -20.95
N ASP A 167 10.08 1.72 -21.57
CA ASP A 167 8.86 2.30 -21.01
C ASP A 167 7.75 1.21 -20.91
N PRO A 168 7.28 0.87 -19.71
CA PRO A 168 6.24 -0.14 -19.53
C PRO A 168 4.82 0.34 -19.90
N GLN A 169 4.62 1.65 -20.14
CA GLN A 169 3.30 2.25 -20.39
C GLN A 169 2.59 1.68 -21.63
N PRO A 170 3.26 1.45 -22.77
CA PRO A 170 2.61 0.82 -23.93
C PRO A 170 2.06 -0.56 -23.62
N LEU A 171 2.80 -1.36 -22.83
CA LEU A 171 2.34 -2.68 -22.40
C LEU A 171 1.19 -2.59 -21.40
N ALA A 172 1.28 -1.68 -20.43
CA ALA A 172 0.22 -1.45 -19.45
C ALA A 172 -1.09 -1.07 -20.14
N LYS A 173 -1.03 -0.17 -21.14
CA LYS A 173 -2.19 0.19 -21.96
C LYS A 173 -2.73 -0.98 -22.77
N ALA A 174 -1.86 -1.77 -23.41
CA ALA A 174 -2.26 -2.92 -24.22
C ALA A 174 -2.86 -4.07 -23.38
N TRP A 175 -2.45 -4.22 -22.12
CA TRP A 175 -2.93 -5.26 -21.22
C TRP A 175 -4.07 -4.80 -20.31
N GLY A 176 -4.39 -3.49 -20.27
CA GLY A 176 -5.43 -2.90 -19.43
C GLY A 176 -5.11 -2.99 -17.94
N ARG A 177 -3.83 -3.08 -17.58
CA ARG A 177 -3.37 -3.21 -16.19
C ARG A 177 -1.93 -2.71 -16.01
N PRO A 178 -1.54 -2.32 -14.78
CA PRO A 178 -0.19 -1.86 -14.51
C PRO A 178 0.86 -2.91 -14.86
N VAL A 179 1.93 -2.47 -15.49
CA VAL A 179 3.21 -3.18 -15.65
C VAL A 179 4.23 -2.35 -14.89
N PHE A 180 4.94 -2.99 -13.98
CA PHE A 180 5.93 -2.32 -13.14
C PHE A 180 7.31 -2.50 -13.75
N GLU A 181 8.20 -1.59 -13.41
CA GLU A 181 9.59 -1.70 -13.81
C GLU A 181 10.45 -2.16 -12.63
N ALA A 182 11.43 -3.01 -12.93
CA ALA A 182 12.39 -3.46 -11.96
C ALA A 182 13.36 -2.35 -11.59
N THR A 183 13.27 -1.78 -10.38
CA THR A 183 14.23 -0.80 -9.90
C THR A 183 15.54 -1.46 -9.47
N ASN A 184 16.66 -0.69 -9.44
CA ASN A 184 17.94 -1.19 -8.93
C ASN A 184 17.82 -1.67 -7.47
N ALA A 185 17.07 -0.96 -6.64
CA ALA A 185 16.82 -1.33 -5.25
C ALA A 185 16.10 -2.69 -5.15
N MET A 186 15.12 -2.93 -6.02
CA MET A 186 14.40 -4.22 -6.09
C MET A 186 15.33 -5.34 -6.49
N LEU A 187 16.14 -5.17 -7.55
CA LEU A 187 17.06 -6.21 -8.04
C LEU A 187 18.22 -6.46 -7.07
N THR A 188 18.67 -5.44 -6.33
CA THR A 188 19.64 -5.63 -5.25
C THR A 188 19.04 -6.43 -4.10
N ARG A 189 17.78 -6.16 -3.78
CA ARG A 189 17.07 -6.85 -2.70
C ARG A 189 16.67 -8.28 -3.06
N PHE A 190 16.25 -8.48 -4.29
CA PHE A 190 15.81 -9.75 -4.83
C PHE A 190 16.66 -10.08 -6.08
N PRO A 191 17.83 -10.71 -5.91
CA PRO A 191 18.74 -10.96 -7.02
C PRO A 191 18.10 -11.88 -8.05
N VAL A 192 17.57 -11.29 -9.12
CA VAL A 192 17.02 -12.03 -10.26
C VAL A 192 18.18 -12.55 -11.10
N PHE A 193 18.43 -13.84 -11.05
CA PHE A 193 19.58 -14.48 -11.71
C PHE A 193 19.31 -14.87 -13.16
N ALA A 194 18.04 -15.01 -13.55
CA ALA A 194 17.62 -15.28 -14.92
C ALA A 194 16.14 -14.93 -15.11
N ILE A 195 15.69 -14.72 -16.33
CA ILE A 195 14.32 -14.38 -16.71
C ILE A 195 13.78 -15.30 -17.81
N PRO A 196 12.43 -15.51 -17.86
CA PRO A 196 11.43 -15.01 -16.91
C PRO A 196 11.52 -15.70 -15.54
N ALA A 197 11.22 -14.96 -14.46
CA ALA A 197 11.31 -15.47 -13.10
C ALA A 197 10.13 -15.06 -12.23
N LEU A 198 9.67 -15.97 -11.36
CA LEU A 198 8.61 -15.72 -10.39
C LEU A 198 9.20 -15.61 -8.98
N LEU A 199 8.94 -14.50 -8.31
CA LEU A 199 9.22 -14.30 -6.88
C LEU A 199 7.93 -14.44 -6.08
N TYR A 200 7.89 -15.41 -5.17
CA TYR A 200 6.68 -15.77 -4.42
C TYR A 200 7.00 -16.16 -2.98
N PRO A 201 6.03 -16.06 -2.03
CA PRO A 201 6.23 -16.49 -0.65
C PRO A 201 6.28 -18.03 -0.57
N GLY A 202 7.30 -18.55 0.08
CA GLY A 202 7.45 -19.99 0.32
C GLY A 202 6.37 -20.56 1.22
N SER A 203 6.24 -21.88 1.28
CA SER A 203 5.27 -22.60 2.12
C SER A 203 5.95 -23.76 2.87
N GLY A 204 5.26 -24.35 3.84
CA GLY A 204 5.80 -25.47 4.61
C GLY A 204 7.11 -25.13 5.31
N ALA A 205 8.17 -25.90 5.05
CA ALA A 205 9.51 -25.67 5.59
C ALA A 205 10.13 -24.33 5.14
N GLU A 206 9.77 -23.85 3.96
CA GLU A 206 10.29 -22.61 3.37
C GLU A 206 9.38 -21.38 3.67
N ARG A 207 8.46 -21.49 4.62
CA ARG A 207 7.47 -20.44 4.93
C ARG A 207 8.06 -19.06 5.25
N MET A 208 9.31 -19.02 5.73
CA MET A 208 10.03 -17.81 6.11
C MET A 208 10.99 -17.32 5.02
N ARG A 209 10.90 -17.89 3.82
CA ARG A 209 11.71 -17.55 2.65
C ARG A 209 10.83 -17.15 1.47
N LEU A 210 11.44 -16.47 0.51
CA LEU A 210 10.86 -16.22 -0.80
C LEU A 210 11.48 -17.19 -1.80
N GLY A 211 10.64 -17.83 -2.61
CA GLY A 211 11.11 -18.60 -3.77
C GLY A 211 11.33 -17.68 -4.96
N MET A 212 12.49 -17.79 -5.61
CA MET A 212 12.78 -17.17 -6.89
C MET A 212 12.96 -18.32 -7.90
N THR A 213 11.94 -18.54 -8.73
CA THR A 213 11.98 -19.58 -9.77
C THR A 213 12.14 -18.94 -11.14
N ALA A 214 13.29 -19.16 -11.78
CA ALA A 214 13.49 -18.81 -13.18
C ALA A 214 13.04 -19.98 -14.07
N PHE A 215 12.38 -19.66 -15.17
CA PHE A 215 11.75 -20.65 -16.05
C PHE A 215 12.55 -20.85 -17.34
N GLY A 216 12.80 -22.11 -17.67
CA GLY A 216 13.30 -22.50 -18.99
C GLY A 216 12.15 -22.71 -19.98
N PRO A 217 12.41 -22.50 -21.30
CA PRO A 217 11.42 -22.78 -22.34
C PRO A 217 11.11 -24.30 -22.46
N PRO A 218 9.94 -24.68 -22.99
CA PRO A 218 8.84 -23.81 -23.42
C PRO A 218 8.09 -23.24 -22.23
N TYR A 219 7.74 -21.92 -22.30
CA TYR A 219 7.05 -21.24 -21.22
C TYR A 219 5.57 -21.61 -21.19
N SER A 220 5.07 -22.03 -20.02
CA SER A 220 3.66 -22.34 -19.80
C SER A 220 3.19 -21.92 -18.42
N THR A 221 1.91 -21.60 -18.28
CA THR A 221 1.31 -21.20 -16.99
C THR A 221 1.31 -22.33 -15.96
N SER A 222 1.34 -23.59 -16.40
CA SER A 222 1.49 -24.75 -15.52
C SER A 222 2.81 -24.74 -14.73
N GLN A 223 3.89 -24.17 -15.29
CA GLN A 223 5.16 -24.03 -14.59
C GLN A 223 5.02 -23.07 -13.38
N LEU A 224 4.17 -22.04 -13.50
CA LEU A 224 3.89 -21.11 -12.38
C LEU A 224 3.17 -21.84 -11.24
N ALA A 225 2.13 -22.62 -11.55
CA ALA A 225 1.40 -23.39 -10.55
C ALA A 225 2.28 -24.48 -9.90
N THR A 226 3.20 -25.07 -10.64
CA THR A 226 4.19 -26.01 -10.11
C THR A 226 5.18 -25.33 -9.18
N ALA A 227 5.69 -24.15 -9.54
CA ALA A 227 6.62 -23.38 -8.72
C ALA A 227 5.93 -22.84 -7.44
N TRP A 228 4.71 -22.37 -7.56
CA TRP A 228 3.94 -21.83 -6.46
C TRP A 228 2.54 -22.46 -6.39
N PRO A 229 2.39 -23.62 -5.70
CA PRO A 229 1.11 -24.34 -5.64
C PRO A 229 -0.05 -23.54 -5.07
N ALA A 230 0.22 -22.53 -4.20
CA ALA A 230 -0.79 -21.61 -3.69
C ALA A 230 -1.34 -20.64 -4.75
N LEU A 231 -0.81 -20.65 -5.98
CA LEU A 231 -1.31 -19.88 -7.11
C LEU A 231 -2.60 -20.48 -7.66
N ALA A 232 -2.75 -21.81 -7.61
CA ALA A 232 -3.97 -22.48 -8.04
C ALA A 232 -5.18 -21.90 -7.26
N PRO A 233 -6.31 -21.63 -7.94
CA PRO A 233 -7.51 -21.24 -7.22
C PRO A 233 -7.83 -22.32 -6.19
N HIS A 234 -8.05 -21.92 -4.94
CA HIS A 234 -8.64 -22.82 -3.96
C HIS A 234 -10.00 -23.24 -4.53
N THR A 235 -10.07 -24.43 -5.07
CA THR A 235 -11.35 -25.11 -5.25
C THR A 235 -11.87 -25.32 -3.82
N ALA A 236 -12.71 -24.39 -3.35
CA ALA A 236 -13.42 -24.59 -2.10
C ALA A 236 -14.11 -25.94 -2.22
N PRO A 237 -13.94 -26.87 -1.26
CA PRO A 237 -14.71 -28.09 -1.26
C PRO A 237 -16.17 -27.68 -1.32
N ALA A 238 -16.90 -28.18 -2.32
CA ALA A 238 -18.32 -27.93 -2.46
C ALA A 238 -18.98 -28.35 -1.14
N SER A 239 -19.33 -27.38 -0.32
CA SER A 239 -20.09 -27.60 0.90
C SER A 239 -21.44 -28.16 0.46
N LYS A 240 -21.58 -29.48 0.52
CA LYS A 240 -22.88 -30.15 0.50
C LYS A 240 -23.57 -29.78 1.81
N GLU A 241 -24.08 -28.58 1.88
CA GLU A 241 -25.03 -28.20 2.92
C GLU A 241 -26.38 -28.81 2.55
N THR A 242 -26.57 -30.03 3.02
CA THR A 242 -27.87 -30.71 2.99
C THR A 242 -28.73 -29.99 4.04
N LEU A 243 -29.51 -29.03 3.59
CA LEU A 243 -30.59 -28.43 4.37
C LEU A 243 -31.61 -29.54 4.68
N HIS A 244 -31.50 -30.16 5.83
CA HIS A 244 -32.58 -30.89 6.45
C HIS A 244 -33.60 -29.87 6.97
N VAL A 245 -34.59 -29.54 6.13
CA VAL A 245 -35.82 -28.93 6.61
C VAL A 245 -36.60 -30.02 7.35
N SER A 246 -36.55 -29.98 8.70
CA SER A 246 -37.43 -30.77 9.53
C SER A 246 -38.73 -30.01 9.73
N ALA A 247 -39.78 -30.49 9.06
CA ALA A 247 -41.14 -30.06 9.33
C ALA A 247 -41.61 -30.66 10.66
N ARG A 248 -42.03 -29.78 11.58
CA ARG A 248 -43.03 -30.03 12.63
C ARG A 248 -43.72 -28.72 13.00
#